data_1239084a0b90eaf7c2f387d1a5013dcd
#
_entry.id   1239084a0b90eaf7c2f387d1a5013dcd
#
_cell.length_a   1.000
_cell.length_b   1.000
_cell.length_c   1.000
_cell.angle_alpha   90.00
_cell.angle_beta   90.00
_cell.angle_gamma   90.00
#
_symmetry.space_group_name_H-M   'P 1'
#
loop_
_entity.id
_entity.type
_entity.pdbx_description
1 polymer ?
#
loop_
_entity_poly.entity_id
_entity_poly.type
_entity_poly.pdbx_seq_one_letter_code
_entity_poly.pdbx_strand_id
1 'polypeptide(L)'
;TDVGSVKSSIHDKVKELGLEKPFIGGHPMAGSEKSGFTNANPIILENAFYILTPTESSSEEDLTFYRELVQAIGAIPLVITCDKHDYVTAAISHVPHLIAAALVNLVHDHDTQEGTMKLVAAGGFKDITRIASSSPQMWEAICMTNSSNIADLLDDYIESLKDISQAVRS
;
A
#
# COMPACT_ATOMS: atom_id res chain seq x y z
N THR A 1 17.44 2.34 8.43
CA THR A 1 16.24 1.80 7.76
C THR A 1 14.98 2.46 8.26
N ASP A 2 13.87 2.22 7.58
CA ASP A 2 12.52 2.60 7.93
C ASP A 2 11.54 1.43 7.70
N VAL A 3 10.25 1.65 7.91
CA VAL A 3 9.17 0.68 7.65
C VAL A 3 7.99 1.31 6.91
N GLY A 4 8.21 2.44 6.24
CA GLY A 4 7.16 3.23 5.58
C GLY A 4 6.54 2.54 4.37
N SER A 5 5.34 2.96 4.02
CA SER A 5 4.57 2.42 2.88
C SER A 5 5.00 2.97 1.52
N VAL A 6 5.72 4.10 1.47
CA VAL A 6 6.28 4.72 0.27
C VAL A 6 7.77 4.91 0.47
N LYS A 7 8.59 4.67 -0.56
CA LYS A 7 10.06 4.66 -0.44
C LYS A 7 10.73 5.89 -1.05
N SER A 8 10.31 6.36 -2.22
CA SER A 8 11.00 7.45 -2.94
C SER A 8 11.12 8.70 -2.09
N SER A 9 10.04 9.15 -1.44
CA SER A 9 10.06 10.33 -0.58
C SER A 9 11.00 10.20 0.63
N ILE A 10 11.17 8.98 1.17
CA ILE A 10 12.09 8.71 2.27
C ILE A 10 13.53 8.73 1.76
N HIS A 11 13.81 8.08 0.62
CA HIS A 11 15.12 8.09 -0.02
C HIS A 11 15.58 9.51 -0.36
N ASP A 12 14.69 10.35 -0.91
CA ASP A 12 14.98 11.75 -1.21
C ASP A 12 15.37 12.51 0.07
N LYS A 13 14.64 12.29 1.17
CA LYS A 13 14.95 12.92 2.44
C LYS A 13 16.24 12.43 3.07
N VAL A 14 16.53 11.15 2.97
CA VAL A 14 17.82 10.55 3.41
C VAL A 14 18.97 11.16 2.63
N LYS A 15 18.84 11.33 1.31
CA LYS A 15 19.82 11.96 0.44
C LYS A 15 20.02 13.45 0.78
N GLU A 16 18.92 14.19 0.93
CA GLU A 16 18.95 15.62 1.34
C GLU A 16 19.74 15.82 2.64
N LEU A 17 19.58 14.90 3.60
CA LEU A 17 20.24 14.94 4.90
C LEU A 17 21.67 14.34 4.89
N GLY A 18 22.15 13.80 3.80
CA GLY A 18 23.45 13.13 3.70
C GLY A 18 23.55 11.85 4.53
N LEU A 19 22.42 11.14 4.75
CA LEU A 19 22.34 9.93 5.58
C LEU A 19 22.26 8.64 4.75
N GLU A 20 22.79 8.66 3.52
CA GLU A 20 22.70 7.53 2.60
C GLU A 20 23.46 6.28 3.08
N LYS A 21 24.47 6.44 3.90
CA LYS A 21 25.29 5.36 4.44
C LYS A 21 25.09 5.21 5.94
N PRO A 22 24.69 4.07 6.41
CA PRO A 22 24.35 2.78 5.75
C PRO A 22 22.83 2.61 5.57
N PHE A 23 22.10 3.53 4.94
CA PHE A 23 20.65 3.47 4.82
C PHE A 23 20.18 2.45 3.77
N ILE A 24 19.28 1.55 4.17
CA ILE A 24 18.48 0.68 3.30
C ILE A 24 17.03 0.87 3.71
N GLY A 25 16.17 1.28 2.79
CA GLY A 25 14.75 1.41 3.05
C GLY A 25 14.09 0.04 3.28
N GLY A 26 13.09 -0.01 4.14
CA GLY A 26 12.36 -1.22 4.46
C GLY A 26 10.85 -1.02 4.34
N HIS A 27 10.13 -2.07 3.94
CA HIS A 27 8.67 -2.08 3.96
C HIS A 27 8.16 -3.51 4.18
N PRO A 28 7.72 -3.86 5.40
CA PRO A 28 7.03 -5.12 5.62
C PRO A 28 5.66 -5.06 4.94
N MET A 29 5.43 -5.98 3.98
CA MET A 29 4.12 -6.10 3.29
C MET A 29 3.12 -6.82 4.20
N ALA A 30 2.98 -6.31 5.42
CA ALA A 30 2.14 -6.85 6.47
C ALA A 30 1.55 -5.71 7.30
N GLY A 31 0.28 -5.82 7.65
CA GLY A 31 -0.40 -4.80 8.43
C GLY A 31 -1.84 -5.20 8.73
N SER A 32 -2.47 -4.42 9.56
CA SER A 32 -3.89 -4.53 9.85
C SER A 32 -4.52 -3.14 9.92
N GLU A 33 -5.84 -3.09 9.84
CA GLU A 33 -6.62 -1.86 10.02
C GLU A 33 -6.58 -1.32 11.47
N LYS A 34 -6.03 -2.09 12.41
CA LYS A 34 -5.91 -1.70 13.82
C LYS A 34 -4.60 -0.98 14.07
N SER A 35 -4.63 0.11 14.82
CA SER A 35 -3.47 0.90 15.18
C SER A 35 -3.12 0.79 16.67
N GLY A 36 -1.88 1.14 17.01
CA GLY A 36 -1.37 1.20 18.37
C GLY A 36 -0.73 -0.09 18.86
N PHE A 37 0.17 0.05 19.84
CA PHE A 37 0.99 -1.03 20.39
C PHE A 37 0.18 -2.21 20.93
N THR A 38 -0.99 -1.94 21.50
CA THR A 38 -1.89 -2.99 22.04
C THR A 38 -2.41 -3.97 20.99
N ASN A 39 -2.32 -3.59 19.69
CA ASN A 39 -2.72 -4.41 18.57
C ASN A 39 -1.51 -5.03 17.82
N ALA A 40 -0.29 -4.81 18.35
CA ALA A 40 0.91 -5.39 17.76
C ALA A 40 0.87 -6.93 17.85
N ASN A 41 1.14 -7.58 16.72
CA ASN A 41 1.21 -9.03 16.65
C ASN A 41 2.40 -9.42 15.75
N PRO A 42 3.48 -10.02 16.30
CA PRO A 42 4.66 -10.37 15.52
C PRO A 42 4.38 -11.45 14.45
N ILE A 43 3.33 -12.26 14.62
CA ILE A 43 2.97 -13.33 13.68
C ILE A 43 2.64 -12.77 12.29
N ILE A 44 2.21 -11.51 12.17
CA ILE A 44 1.92 -10.91 10.87
C ILE A 44 3.14 -10.81 9.95
N LEU A 45 4.34 -10.89 10.50
CA LEU A 45 5.59 -10.88 9.72
C LEU A 45 5.98 -12.26 9.20
N GLU A 46 5.47 -13.34 9.78
CA GLU A 46 5.80 -14.70 9.37
C GLU A 46 5.35 -14.97 7.94
N ASN A 47 6.27 -15.34 7.08
CA ASN A 47 6.07 -15.58 5.65
C ASN A 47 5.57 -14.35 4.85
N ALA A 48 5.53 -13.16 5.45
CA ALA A 48 5.24 -11.93 4.72
C ALA A 48 6.48 -11.48 3.92
N PHE A 49 6.28 -10.93 2.73
CA PHE A 49 7.35 -10.24 2.03
C PHE A 49 7.78 -9.00 2.81
N TYR A 50 9.09 -8.82 2.93
CA TYR A 50 9.70 -7.63 3.46
C TYR A 50 10.56 -6.99 2.38
N ILE A 51 10.12 -5.87 1.83
CA ILE A 51 10.82 -5.22 0.73
C ILE A 51 11.99 -4.41 1.27
N LEU A 52 13.15 -4.56 0.65
CA LEU A 52 14.36 -3.82 0.91
C LEU A 52 14.72 -2.98 -0.31
N THR A 53 14.92 -1.68 -0.08
CA THR A 53 15.29 -0.73 -1.13
C THR A 53 16.63 -0.08 -0.78
N PRO A 54 17.77 -0.67 -1.22
CA PRO A 54 19.08 -0.11 -0.96
C PRO A 54 19.26 1.22 -1.70
N THR A 55 20.06 2.12 -1.14
CA THR A 55 20.58 3.29 -1.84
C THR A 55 21.79 2.90 -2.72
N GLU A 56 22.21 3.77 -3.64
CA GLU A 56 23.39 3.55 -4.46
C GLU A 56 24.67 3.40 -3.62
N SER A 57 24.67 3.96 -2.41
CA SER A 57 25.80 3.91 -1.47
C SER A 57 25.72 2.75 -0.47
N SER A 58 24.68 1.91 -0.52
CA SER A 58 24.55 0.72 0.34
C SER A 58 25.60 -0.33 -0.07
N SER A 59 26.29 -0.91 0.91
CA SER A 59 27.22 -2.02 0.65
C SER A 59 26.49 -3.36 0.55
N GLU A 60 27.11 -4.32 -0.14
CA GLU A 60 26.60 -5.70 -0.18
C GLU A 60 26.62 -6.37 1.20
N GLU A 61 27.54 -5.96 2.07
CA GLU A 61 27.62 -6.45 3.45
C GLU A 61 26.40 -5.98 4.26
N ASP A 62 26.04 -4.68 4.18
CA ASP A 62 24.87 -4.11 4.85
C ASP A 62 23.59 -4.77 4.35
N LEU A 63 23.49 -4.98 3.04
CA LEU A 63 22.32 -5.61 2.42
C LEU A 63 22.19 -7.09 2.84
N THR A 64 23.30 -7.81 2.90
CA THR A 64 23.32 -9.20 3.35
C THR A 64 22.89 -9.30 4.80
N PHE A 65 23.48 -8.47 5.67
CA PHE A 65 23.11 -8.39 7.09
C PHE A 65 21.60 -8.12 7.26
N TYR A 66 21.05 -7.18 6.48
CA TYR A 66 19.63 -6.85 6.62
C TYR A 66 18.72 -7.96 6.08
N ARG A 67 19.12 -8.66 5.01
CA ARG A 67 18.40 -9.86 4.55
C ARG A 67 18.34 -10.94 5.63
N GLU A 68 19.47 -11.22 6.28
CA GLU A 68 19.55 -12.19 7.37
C GLU A 68 18.68 -11.78 8.56
N LEU A 69 18.66 -10.49 8.91
CA LEU A 69 17.79 -9.96 9.96
C LEU A 69 16.30 -10.16 9.61
N VAL A 70 15.91 -9.86 8.38
CA VAL A 70 14.54 -10.06 7.89
C VAL A 70 14.14 -11.53 7.93
N GLN A 71 15.03 -12.43 7.54
CA GLN A 71 14.80 -13.88 7.63
C GLN A 71 14.69 -14.35 9.09
N ALA A 72 15.50 -13.80 9.98
CA ALA A 72 15.48 -14.16 11.39
C ALA A 72 14.17 -13.78 12.10
N ILE A 73 13.45 -12.77 11.63
CA ILE A 73 12.10 -12.41 12.12
C ILE A 73 10.98 -13.18 11.41
N GLY A 74 11.31 -14.16 10.56
CA GLY A 74 10.36 -15.01 9.87
C GLY A 74 9.80 -14.45 8.57
N ALA A 75 10.26 -13.27 8.09
CA ALA A 75 9.81 -12.65 6.87
C ALA A 75 10.67 -13.05 5.65
N ILE A 76 10.16 -12.81 4.46
CA ILE A 76 10.80 -13.13 3.18
C ILE A 76 11.39 -11.84 2.58
N PRO A 77 12.72 -11.64 2.55
CA PRO A 77 13.31 -10.44 1.99
C PRO A 77 13.20 -10.40 0.47
N LEU A 78 12.74 -9.26 -0.06
CA LEU A 78 12.68 -8.96 -1.48
C LEU A 78 13.41 -7.64 -1.76
N VAL A 79 14.46 -7.67 -2.58
CA VAL A 79 15.23 -6.47 -2.91
C VAL A 79 14.79 -5.93 -4.26
N ILE A 80 14.34 -4.66 -4.28
CA ILE A 80 13.98 -3.92 -5.49
C ILE A 80 14.39 -2.45 -5.35
N THR A 81 14.35 -1.69 -6.44
CA THR A 81 14.56 -0.23 -6.40
C THR A 81 13.39 0.49 -5.75
N CYS A 82 13.61 1.71 -5.23
CA CYS A 82 12.55 2.51 -4.60
C CYS A 82 11.42 2.85 -5.61
N ASP A 83 11.75 3.22 -6.85
CA ASP A 83 10.75 3.53 -7.88
C ASP A 83 9.87 2.33 -8.21
N LYS A 84 10.51 1.15 -8.37
CA LYS A 84 9.77 -0.09 -8.60
C LYS A 84 8.88 -0.46 -7.42
N HIS A 85 9.36 -0.23 -6.18
CA HIS A 85 8.57 -0.42 -4.98
C HIS A 85 7.31 0.44 -5.03
N ASP A 86 7.46 1.76 -5.25
CA ASP A 86 6.34 2.70 -5.19
C ASP A 86 5.31 2.46 -6.30
N TYR A 87 5.76 2.08 -7.51
CA TYR A 87 4.87 1.65 -8.58
C TYR A 87 4.09 0.38 -8.24
N VAL A 88 4.78 -0.66 -7.75
CA VAL A 88 4.16 -1.94 -7.38
C VAL A 88 3.16 -1.75 -6.24
N THR A 89 3.52 -1.01 -5.19
CA THR A 89 2.62 -0.76 -4.07
C THR A 89 1.43 0.13 -4.45
N ALA A 90 1.61 1.07 -5.38
CA ALA A 90 0.48 1.80 -5.96
C ALA A 90 -0.52 0.84 -6.60
N ALA A 91 -0.05 -0.10 -7.43
CA ALA A 91 -0.91 -1.03 -8.16
C ALA A 91 -1.65 -2.03 -7.27
N ILE A 92 -0.97 -2.61 -6.26
CA ILE A 92 -1.51 -3.73 -5.48
C ILE A 92 -2.10 -3.33 -4.13
N SER A 93 -1.91 -2.09 -3.69
CA SER A 93 -2.35 -1.60 -2.38
C SER A 93 -3.07 -0.26 -2.46
N HIS A 94 -2.43 0.78 -3.02
CA HIS A 94 -2.96 2.13 -2.93
C HIS A 94 -4.20 2.33 -3.81
N VAL A 95 -4.13 1.94 -5.07
CA VAL A 95 -5.27 2.01 -6.00
C VAL A 95 -6.44 1.12 -5.53
N PRO A 96 -6.23 -0.14 -5.13
CA PRO A 96 -7.31 -0.95 -4.56
C PRO A 96 -8.01 -0.32 -3.37
N HIS A 97 -7.28 0.36 -2.46
CA HIS A 97 -7.90 1.07 -1.34
C HIS A 97 -8.79 2.23 -1.80
N LEU A 98 -8.30 3.04 -2.74
CA LEU A 98 -9.08 4.17 -3.29
C LEU A 98 -10.33 3.69 -4.04
N ILE A 99 -10.24 2.58 -4.77
CA ILE A 99 -11.37 1.95 -5.43
C ILE A 99 -12.40 1.47 -4.39
N ALA A 100 -11.95 0.82 -3.33
CA ALA A 100 -12.83 0.39 -2.24
C ALA A 100 -13.55 1.57 -1.58
N ALA A 101 -12.83 2.67 -1.31
CA ALA A 101 -13.42 3.90 -0.76
C ALA A 101 -14.41 4.53 -1.74
N ALA A 102 -14.08 4.61 -3.03
CA ALA A 102 -14.97 5.12 -4.06
C ALA A 102 -16.25 4.28 -4.18
N LEU A 103 -16.14 2.95 -4.09
CA LEU A 103 -17.29 2.04 -4.13
C LEU A 103 -18.21 2.22 -2.91
N VAL A 104 -17.66 2.44 -1.73
CA VAL A 104 -18.45 2.77 -0.52
C VAL A 104 -19.20 4.07 -0.73
N ASN A 105 -18.53 5.12 -1.22
CA ASN A 105 -19.14 6.43 -1.47
C ASN A 105 -20.23 6.33 -2.56
N LEU A 106 -19.97 5.59 -3.63
CA LEU A 106 -20.98 5.35 -4.68
C LEU A 106 -22.27 4.77 -4.10
N VAL A 107 -22.17 3.73 -3.28
CA VAL A 107 -23.34 3.10 -2.66
C VAL A 107 -24.01 4.05 -1.67
N HIS A 108 -23.24 4.75 -0.86
CA HIS A 108 -23.76 5.75 0.09
C HIS A 108 -24.56 6.85 -0.61
N ASP A 109 -24.03 7.39 -1.71
CA ASP A 109 -24.65 8.53 -2.43
C ASP A 109 -25.89 8.13 -3.22
N HIS A 110 -26.02 6.84 -3.57
CA HIS A 110 -27.19 6.31 -4.30
C HIS A 110 -28.21 5.61 -3.38
N ASP A 111 -27.91 5.43 -2.10
CA ASP A 111 -28.85 4.81 -1.18
C ASP A 111 -29.99 5.76 -0.82
N THR A 112 -31.15 5.21 -0.53
CA THR A 112 -32.32 5.98 -0.10
C THR A 112 -32.23 6.32 1.39
N GLN A 113 -33.14 7.20 1.86
CA GLN A 113 -33.25 7.50 3.29
C GLN A 113 -33.56 6.25 4.16
N GLU A 114 -34.13 5.23 3.54
CA GLU A 114 -34.42 3.95 4.19
C GLU A 114 -33.17 3.09 4.37
N GLY A 115 -32.06 3.40 3.67
CA GLY A 115 -30.78 2.69 3.79
C GLY A 115 -30.83 1.26 3.24
N THR A 116 -31.63 1.01 2.23
CA THR A 116 -31.88 -0.34 1.69
C THR A 116 -30.60 -0.98 1.16
N MET A 117 -29.75 -0.24 0.43
CA MET A 117 -28.49 -0.77 -0.10
C MET A 117 -27.55 -1.18 1.03
N LYS A 118 -27.46 -0.35 2.08
CA LYS A 118 -26.68 -0.67 3.28
C LYS A 118 -27.23 -1.88 4.02
N LEU A 119 -28.55 -2.01 4.12
CA LEU A 119 -29.23 -3.12 4.81
C LEU A 119 -28.96 -4.46 4.14
N VAL A 120 -29.00 -4.51 2.80
CA VAL A 120 -28.82 -5.76 2.04
C VAL A 120 -27.39 -6.02 1.61
N ALA A 121 -26.43 -5.15 1.97
CA ALA A 121 -25.02 -5.34 1.66
C ALA A 121 -24.50 -6.67 2.23
N ALA A 122 -24.18 -7.61 1.33
CA ALA A 122 -23.74 -8.97 1.67
C ALA A 122 -22.23 -9.14 1.50
N GLY A 123 -21.76 -10.40 1.58
CA GLY A 123 -20.35 -10.76 1.63
C GLY A 123 -19.52 -10.12 0.51
N GLY A 124 -19.91 -10.21 -0.76
CA GLY A 124 -19.12 -9.66 -1.86
C GLY A 124 -18.82 -8.16 -1.73
N PHE A 125 -19.83 -7.35 -1.35
CA PHE A 125 -19.61 -5.92 -1.11
C PHE A 125 -18.70 -5.69 0.10
N LYS A 126 -18.94 -6.40 1.20
CA LYS A 126 -18.13 -6.27 2.44
C LYS A 126 -16.68 -6.67 2.24
N ASP A 127 -16.44 -7.74 1.47
CA ASP A 127 -15.08 -8.22 1.20
C ASP A 127 -14.27 -7.20 0.40
N ILE A 128 -14.85 -6.64 -0.67
CA ILE A 128 -14.19 -5.64 -1.51
C ILE A 128 -13.97 -4.33 -0.73
N THR A 129 -14.91 -3.91 0.09
CA THR A 129 -14.88 -2.61 0.78
C THR A 129 -14.25 -2.65 2.16
N ARG A 130 -13.90 -3.80 2.70
CA ARG A 130 -13.31 -3.95 4.04
C ARG A 130 -12.10 -3.05 4.26
N ILE A 131 -11.24 -2.92 3.25
CA ILE A 131 -10.01 -2.12 3.34
C ILE A 131 -10.28 -0.61 3.37
N ALA A 132 -11.46 -0.13 2.97
CA ALA A 132 -11.83 1.28 3.01
C ALA A 132 -11.95 1.86 4.45
N SER A 133 -12.04 1.02 5.47
CA SER A 133 -12.19 1.45 6.87
C SER A 133 -10.87 1.78 7.59
N SER A 134 -9.82 2.10 6.85
CA SER A 134 -8.50 2.46 7.38
C SER A 134 -8.43 3.95 7.77
N SER A 135 -7.31 4.35 8.42
CA SER A 135 -7.07 5.74 8.85
C SER A 135 -6.99 6.72 7.66
N PRO A 136 -7.89 7.72 7.56
CA PRO A 136 -7.83 8.71 6.49
C PRO A 136 -6.51 9.50 6.46
N GLN A 137 -5.94 9.84 7.61
CA GLN A 137 -4.69 10.61 7.70
C GLN A 137 -3.51 9.82 7.15
N MET A 138 -3.44 8.52 7.42
CA MET A 138 -2.41 7.64 6.86
C MET A 138 -2.53 7.56 5.33
N TRP A 139 -3.75 7.40 4.83
CA TRP A 139 -4.00 7.28 3.40
C TRP A 139 -3.79 8.59 2.65
N GLU A 140 -4.12 9.73 3.25
CA GLU A 140 -3.77 11.05 2.71
C GLU A 140 -2.25 11.16 2.51
N ALA A 141 -1.45 10.82 3.53
CA ALA A 141 0.00 10.85 3.42
C ALA A 141 0.54 9.91 2.32
N ILE A 142 0.00 8.70 2.19
CA ILE A 142 0.36 7.74 1.14
C ILE A 142 0.03 8.32 -0.25
N CYS A 143 -1.18 8.85 -0.43
CA CYS A 143 -1.62 9.42 -1.71
C CYS A 143 -0.78 10.63 -2.12
N MET A 144 -0.43 11.50 -1.16
CA MET A 144 0.41 12.67 -1.44
C MET A 144 1.84 12.30 -1.80
N THR A 145 2.41 11.26 -1.18
CA THR A 145 3.82 10.87 -1.39
C THR A 145 4.02 9.93 -2.59
N ASN A 146 2.96 9.29 -3.10
CA ASN A 146 3.01 8.41 -4.29
C ASN A 146 1.99 8.84 -5.36
N SER A 147 1.71 10.12 -5.46
CA SER A 147 0.58 10.66 -6.23
C SER A 147 0.66 10.35 -7.74
N SER A 148 1.83 10.44 -8.36
CA SER A 148 1.99 10.19 -9.80
C SER A 148 1.64 8.75 -10.16
N ASN A 149 2.26 7.77 -9.52
CA ASN A 149 1.97 6.35 -9.78
C ASN A 149 0.50 6.00 -9.52
N ILE A 150 -0.09 6.58 -8.48
CA ILE A 150 -1.50 6.35 -8.15
C ILE A 150 -2.41 6.94 -9.22
N ALA A 151 -2.15 8.18 -9.67
CA ALA A 151 -2.97 8.84 -10.68
C ALA A 151 -2.93 8.09 -12.02
N ASP A 152 -1.74 7.74 -12.51
CA ASP A 152 -1.56 7.02 -13.77
C ASP A 152 -2.31 5.68 -13.76
N LEU A 153 -2.17 4.90 -12.67
CA LEU A 153 -2.86 3.61 -12.53
C LEU A 153 -4.38 3.74 -12.34
N LEU A 154 -4.85 4.84 -11.72
CA LEU A 154 -6.28 5.13 -11.64
C LEU A 154 -6.85 5.48 -13.02
N ASP A 155 -6.12 6.22 -13.83
CA ASP A 155 -6.55 6.56 -15.19
C ASP A 155 -6.67 5.28 -16.05
N ASP A 156 -5.71 4.37 -15.98
CA ASP A 156 -5.78 3.06 -16.63
C ASP A 156 -6.99 2.25 -16.16
N TYR A 157 -7.27 2.28 -14.86
CA TYR A 157 -8.43 1.59 -14.29
C TYR A 157 -9.77 2.21 -14.75
N ILE A 158 -9.84 3.53 -14.86
CA ILE A 158 -11.02 4.23 -15.38
C ILE A 158 -11.30 3.82 -16.83
N GLU A 159 -10.29 3.72 -17.68
CA GLU A 159 -10.47 3.24 -19.05
C GLU A 159 -10.99 1.80 -19.08
N SER A 160 -10.44 0.93 -18.26
CA SER A 160 -10.93 -0.46 -18.12
C SER A 160 -12.41 -0.52 -17.67
N LEU A 161 -12.83 0.36 -16.76
CA LEU A 161 -14.23 0.45 -16.33
C LEU A 161 -15.17 0.99 -17.44
N LYS A 162 -14.68 1.89 -18.29
CA LYS A 162 -15.45 2.36 -19.46
C LYS A 162 -15.73 1.23 -20.45
N ASP A 163 -14.70 0.39 -20.72
CA ASP A 163 -14.86 -0.78 -21.59
C ASP A 163 -15.89 -1.77 -21.04
N ILE A 164 -15.82 -2.05 -19.74
CA ILE A 164 -16.79 -2.91 -19.04
C ILE A 164 -18.19 -2.30 -19.13
N SER A 165 -18.33 -0.98 -18.90
CA SER A 165 -19.61 -0.29 -18.98
C SER A 165 -20.21 -0.35 -20.39
N GLN A 166 -19.40 -0.25 -21.43
CA GLN A 166 -19.86 -0.40 -22.82
C GLN A 166 -20.32 -1.83 -23.10
N ALA A 167 -19.55 -2.81 -22.67
CA ALA A 167 -19.90 -4.22 -22.85
C ALA A 167 -21.19 -4.64 -22.12
N VAL A 168 -21.46 -4.06 -20.96
CA VAL A 168 -22.71 -4.30 -20.21
C VAL A 168 -23.95 -3.69 -20.92
N ARG A 169 -23.75 -2.65 -21.76
CA ARG A 169 -24.84 -1.97 -22.49
C ARG A 169 -25.14 -2.58 -23.86
N SER A 170 -24.23 -3.40 -24.40
CA SER A 170 -24.36 -4.08 -25.71
C SER A 170 -25.15 -5.37 -25.59
#